data_29c3e52a1814839158463b21e91d82c0
#
_entry.id   29c3e52a1814839158463b21e91d82c0
#
_cell.length_a   1.000
_cell.length_b   1.000
_cell.length_c   1.000
_cell.angle_alpha   90.00
_cell.angle_beta   90.00
_cell.angle_gamma   90.00
#
_symmetry.space_group_name_H-M   'P 1'
#
loop_
_entity.id
_entity.type
_entity.pdbx_description
1 polymer ?
#
loop_
_entity_poly.entity_id
_entity_poly.type
_entity_poly.pdbx_seq_one_letter_code
_entity_poly.pdbx_strand_id
1 'polypeptide(L)'
;YVSLLLLPGGFYALFNPVVAVSGEDAFLYVLALAIIIRTGVTLFEVPCTALLPDLVKDYDERNRWLALRHFFGWTGGNGIHAINFFFWLGTYGVVAPTGYAIYGTVGAITIAVVIVAASLGTQRIAAGLPQPTETFKFGEMFKEMRQIMESLKNRNFLALFSYGLALGAAGGLGAALYLYNVTYFFEFTPFEVGITAIAVLFAPPVASVLVPRLGIKLGKKKAAITCLSSRVILYPIPYIA
;
A
#
# COMPACT_ATOMS: atom_id res chain seq x y z
N TYR A 1 4.33 18.44 -0.96
CA TYR A 1 3.74 19.12 0.21
C TYR A 1 2.21 19.08 0.23
N VAL A 2 1.51 19.09 -0.92
CA VAL A 2 0.03 19.00 -0.97
C VAL A 2 -0.48 17.71 -0.32
N SER A 3 0.22 16.59 -0.51
CA SER A 3 -0.10 15.30 0.11
C SER A 3 -0.05 15.34 1.65
N LEU A 4 0.77 16.24 2.23
CA LEU A 4 0.89 16.42 3.68
C LEU A 4 -0.41 16.92 4.32
N LEU A 5 -1.21 17.66 3.58
CA LEU A 5 -2.51 18.12 4.04
C LEU A 5 -3.59 17.04 3.86
N LEU A 6 -3.65 16.47 2.65
CA LEU A 6 -4.72 15.56 2.27
C LEU A 6 -4.64 14.20 2.96
N LEU A 7 -3.44 13.63 3.06
CA LEU A 7 -3.29 12.26 3.52
C LEU A 7 -3.43 12.13 5.05
N PRO A 8 -2.66 12.86 5.89
CA PRO A 8 -2.84 12.80 7.33
C PRO A 8 -4.20 13.33 7.77
N GLY A 9 -4.67 14.43 7.17
CA GLY A 9 -5.96 15.04 7.49
C GLY A 9 -7.14 14.12 7.15
N GLY A 10 -7.13 13.51 5.97
CA GLY A 10 -8.15 12.54 5.57
C GLY A 10 -8.12 11.28 6.43
N PHE A 11 -6.92 10.77 6.76
CA PHE A 11 -6.77 9.61 7.65
C PHE A 11 -7.26 9.90 9.07
N TYR A 12 -6.93 11.06 9.62
CA TYR A 12 -7.44 11.49 10.93
C TYR A 12 -8.96 11.59 10.94
N ALA A 13 -9.54 12.27 9.96
CA ALA A 13 -10.99 12.47 9.85
C ALA A 13 -11.76 11.14 9.69
N LEU A 14 -11.16 10.14 9.01
CA LEU A 14 -11.78 8.83 8.82
C LEU A 14 -12.06 8.11 10.15
N PHE A 15 -11.12 8.21 11.09
CA PHE A 15 -11.21 7.53 12.39
C PHE A 15 -11.73 8.44 13.52
N ASN A 16 -11.80 9.76 13.29
CA ASN A 16 -12.28 10.75 14.23
C ASN A 16 -13.35 11.63 13.55
N PRO A 17 -14.54 11.08 13.25
CA PRO A 17 -15.58 11.85 12.59
C PRO A 17 -16.06 13.00 13.51
N VAL A 18 -16.05 14.22 12.97
CA VAL A 18 -16.46 15.45 13.69
C VAL A 18 -17.98 15.50 13.88
N VAL A 19 -18.72 14.82 13.02
CA VAL A 19 -20.18 14.77 13.03
C VAL A 19 -20.61 13.32 13.23
N ALA A 20 -21.64 13.09 14.03
CA ALA A 20 -22.29 11.78 14.15
C ALA A 20 -22.90 11.38 12.80
N VAL A 21 -22.18 10.55 12.05
CA VAL A 21 -22.55 10.14 10.69
C VAL A 21 -23.26 8.79 10.78
N SER A 22 -24.46 8.68 10.25
CA SER A 22 -25.24 7.44 10.27
C SER A 22 -25.96 7.21 8.93
N GLY A 23 -26.21 5.95 8.60
CA GLY A 23 -26.94 5.58 7.39
C GLY A 23 -26.23 5.97 6.09
N GLU A 24 -26.97 6.59 5.17
CA GLU A 24 -26.46 6.99 3.85
C GLU A 24 -25.37 8.07 3.93
N ASP A 25 -25.46 8.97 4.90
CA ASP A 25 -24.45 10.01 5.14
C ASP A 25 -23.11 9.40 5.53
N ALA A 26 -23.10 8.28 6.28
CA ALA A 26 -21.87 7.56 6.62
C ALA A 26 -21.18 7.01 5.37
N PHE A 27 -21.94 6.48 4.42
CA PHE A 27 -21.39 5.98 3.17
C PHE A 27 -20.72 7.10 2.37
N LEU A 28 -21.41 8.23 2.18
CA LEU A 28 -20.87 9.37 1.44
C LEU A 28 -19.65 9.98 2.14
N TYR A 29 -19.66 10.06 3.45
CA TYR A 29 -18.53 10.53 4.26
C TYR A 29 -17.28 9.64 4.06
N VAL A 30 -17.43 8.33 4.23
CA VAL A 30 -16.34 7.37 4.05
C VAL A 30 -15.84 7.38 2.60
N LEU A 31 -16.74 7.44 1.61
CA LEU A 31 -16.39 7.50 0.21
C LEU A 31 -15.58 8.77 -0.12
N ALA A 32 -16.03 9.94 0.36
CA ALA A 32 -15.31 11.19 0.15
C ALA A 32 -13.90 11.14 0.76
N LEU A 33 -13.78 10.67 2.00
CA LEU A 33 -12.48 10.54 2.66
C LEU A 33 -11.59 9.49 1.99
N ALA A 34 -12.14 8.38 1.51
CA ALA A 34 -11.39 7.39 0.76
C ALA A 34 -10.79 7.98 -0.53
N ILE A 35 -11.57 8.81 -1.25
CA ILE A 35 -11.08 9.53 -2.43
C ILE A 35 -9.97 10.52 -2.05
N ILE A 36 -10.15 11.30 -1.00
CA ILE A 36 -9.16 12.27 -0.51
C ILE A 36 -7.86 11.57 -0.11
N ILE A 37 -7.95 10.51 0.70
CA ILE A 37 -6.79 9.72 1.14
C ILE A 37 -6.09 9.11 -0.08
N ARG A 38 -6.84 8.49 -1.00
CA ARG A 38 -6.27 7.87 -2.20
C ARG A 38 -5.57 8.89 -3.09
N THR A 39 -6.15 10.06 -3.26
CA THR A 39 -5.54 11.18 -3.98
C THR A 39 -4.25 11.62 -3.29
N GLY A 40 -4.28 11.79 -1.96
CA GLY A 40 -3.10 12.13 -1.16
C GLY A 40 -1.97 11.10 -1.29
N VAL A 41 -2.29 9.80 -1.26
CA VAL A 41 -1.32 8.72 -1.50
C VAL A 41 -0.71 8.84 -2.89
N THR A 42 -1.52 9.02 -3.92
CA THR A 42 -1.05 9.13 -5.32
C THR A 42 -0.14 10.34 -5.50
N LEU A 43 -0.50 11.50 -4.94
CA LEU A 43 0.30 12.72 -4.99
C LEU A 43 1.65 12.60 -4.28
N PHE A 44 1.79 11.69 -3.34
CA PHE A 44 3.06 11.37 -2.68
C PHE A 44 3.83 10.27 -3.43
N GLU A 45 3.17 9.17 -3.74
CA GLU A 45 3.80 7.95 -4.25
C GLU A 45 4.33 8.11 -5.69
N VAL A 46 3.57 8.79 -6.57
CA VAL A 46 3.95 8.94 -7.97
C VAL A 46 5.24 9.76 -8.12
N PRO A 47 5.38 10.96 -7.51
CA PRO A 47 6.64 11.70 -7.59
C PRO A 47 7.81 10.97 -6.93
N CYS A 48 7.60 10.32 -5.79
CA CYS A 48 8.66 9.54 -5.13
C CYS A 48 9.14 8.36 -5.99
N THR A 49 8.24 7.74 -6.75
CA THR A 49 8.60 6.64 -7.65
C THR A 49 9.29 7.14 -8.90
N ALA A 50 8.82 8.25 -9.45
CA ALA A 50 9.42 8.88 -10.62
C ALA A 50 10.84 9.40 -10.36
N LEU A 51 11.12 9.86 -9.12
CA LEU A 51 12.43 10.35 -8.72
C LEU A 51 13.51 9.24 -8.64
N LEU A 52 13.12 8.00 -8.42
CA LEU A 52 14.07 6.90 -8.18
C LEU A 52 15.06 6.64 -9.32
N PRO A 53 14.68 6.66 -10.63
CA PRO A 53 15.62 6.53 -11.73
C PRO A 53 16.67 7.65 -11.81
N ASP A 54 16.31 8.84 -11.33
CA ASP A 54 17.20 10.00 -11.32
C ASP A 54 18.18 9.95 -10.15
N LEU A 55 17.76 9.35 -9.02
CA LEU A 55 18.59 9.14 -7.84
C LEU A 55 19.61 8.02 -8.04
N VAL A 56 19.23 6.96 -8.74
CA VAL A 56 20.04 5.74 -8.87
C VAL A 56 20.10 5.31 -10.33
N LYS A 57 21.26 5.54 -10.95
CA LYS A 57 21.48 5.22 -12.38
C LYS A 57 21.78 3.75 -12.60
N ASP A 58 22.40 3.08 -11.63
CA ASP A 58 22.73 1.67 -11.72
C ASP A 58 21.48 0.79 -11.55
N TYR A 59 21.35 -0.24 -12.42
CA TYR A 59 20.18 -1.12 -12.45
C TYR A 59 20.08 -1.99 -11.19
N ASP A 60 21.19 -2.53 -10.72
CA ASP A 60 21.21 -3.43 -9.56
C ASP A 60 21.00 -2.65 -8.26
N GLU A 61 21.56 -1.46 -8.17
CA GLU A 61 21.32 -0.56 -7.05
C GLU A 61 19.87 -0.10 -7.00
N ARG A 62 19.25 0.20 -8.14
CA ARG A 62 17.83 0.54 -8.24
C ARG A 62 16.93 -0.59 -7.70
N ASN A 63 17.25 -1.84 -8.02
CA ASN A 63 16.52 -2.99 -7.51
C ASN A 63 16.63 -3.11 -5.98
N ARG A 64 17.80 -2.80 -5.40
CA ARG A 64 18.00 -2.77 -3.94
C ARG A 64 17.14 -1.68 -3.29
N TRP A 65 17.09 -0.48 -3.87
CA TRP A 65 16.24 0.61 -3.37
C TRP A 65 14.75 0.28 -3.44
N LEU A 66 14.29 -0.34 -4.52
CA LEU A 66 12.92 -0.83 -4.65
C LEU A 66 12.61 -1.91 -3.59
N ALA A 67 13.53 -2.83 -3.36
CA ALA A 67 13.37 -3.85 -2.33
C ALA A 67 13.30 -3.25 -0.92
N LEU A 68 14.15 -2.27 -0.60
CA LEU A 68 14.10 -1.54 0.68
C LEU A 68 12.80 -0.76 0.84
N ARG A 69 12.34 -0.08 -0.22
CA ARG A 69 11.05 0.63 -0.20
C ARG A 69 9.90 -0.32 0.09
N HIS A 70 9.87 -1.48 -0.55
CA HIS A 70 8.87 -2.52 -0.29
C HIS A 70 8.97 -3.06 1.13
N PHE A 71 10.18 -3.32 1.61
CA PHE A 71 10.42 -3.81 2.97
C PHE A 71 9.89 -2.82 4.01
N PHE A 72 10.29 -1.55 3.94
CA PHE A 72 9.85 -0.53 4.90
C PHE A 72 8.36 -0.22 4.79
N GLY A 73 7.81 -0.18 3.56
CA GLY A 73 6.38 0.03 3.36
C GLY A 73 5.53 -1.08 3.96
N TRP A 74 5.92 -2.33 3.72
CA TRP A 74 5.22 -3.49 4.25
C TRP A 74 5.39 -3.63 5.76
N THR A 75 6.61 -3.51 6.25
CA THR A 75 6.94 -3.63 7.69
C THR A 75 6.32 -2.50 8.50
N GLY A 76 6.37 -1.26 7.99
CA GLY A 76 5.75 -0.11 8.64
C GLY A 76 4.23 -0.24 8.74
N GLY A 77 3.57 -0.62 7.64
CA GLY A 77 2.12 -0.82 7.62
C GLY A 77 1.65 -1.93 8.56
N ASN A 78 2.26 -3.11 8.47
CA ASN A 78 1.91 -4.24 9.34
C ASN A 78 2.37 -4.02 10.79
N GLY A 79 3.46 -3.30 11.02
CA GLY A 79 3.93 -2.93 12.35
C GLY A 79 2.94 -2.06 13.11
N ILE A 80 2.45 -1.00 12.48
CA ILE A 80 1.44 -0.12 13.10
C ILE A 80 0.11 -0.86 13.29
N HIS A 81 -0.21 -1.78 12.39
CA HIS A 81 -1.38 -2.64 12.52
C HIS A 81 -1.27 -3.59 13.72
N ALA A 82 -0.13 -4.24 13.91
CA ALA A 82 0.15 -5.07 15.07
C ALA A 82 0.06 -4.25 16.38
N ILE A 83 0.68 -3.07 16.44
CA ILE A 83 0.60 -2.15 17.57
C ILE A 83 -0.87 -1.82 17.90
N ASN A 84 -1.69 -1.56 16.87
CA ASN A 84 -3.11 -1.27 17.05
C ASN A 84 -3.83 -2.44 17.78
N PHE A 85 -3.63 -3.66 17.35
CA PHE A 85 -4.30 -4.82 17.95
C PHE A 85 -3.78 -5.16 19.35
N PHE A 86 -2.48 -5.04 19.60
CA PHE A 86 -1.92 -5.36 20.91
C PHE A 86 -2.23 -4.30 21.97
N PHE A 87 -2.11 -3.04 21.63
CA PHE A 87 -2.20 -1.99 22.64
C PHE A 87 -3.57 -1.32 22.67
N TRP A 88 -4.11 -0.91 21.53
CA TRP A 88 -5.33 -0.11 21.52
C TRP A 88 -6.59 -0.96 21.45
N LEU A 89 -6.72 -1.80 20.46
CA LEU A 89 -7.88 -2.68 20.35
C LEU A 89 -7.85 -3.83 21.37
N GLY A 90 -6.66 -4.26 21.80
CA GLY A 90 -6.51 -5.20 22.92
C GLY A 90 -7.03 -4.66 24.24
N THR A 91 -6.89 -3.34 24.47
CA THR A 91 -7.36 -2.68 25.69
C THR A 91 -8.85 -2.30 25.62
N TYR A 92 -9.29 -1.74 24.50
CA TYR A 92 -10.64 -1.19 24.34
C TYR A 92 -11.63 -2.16 23.67
N GLY A 93 -11.15 -3.20 23.00
CA GLY A 93 -11.95 -4.14 22.21
C GLY A 93 -11.98 -3.78 20.73
N VAL A 94 -12.14 -4.82 19.87
CA VAL A 94 -12.08 -4.71 18.39
C VAL A 94 -13.21 -3.82 17.82
N VAL A 95 -14.32 -3.68 18.54
CA VAL A 95 -15.51 -2.94 18.09
C VAL A 95 -15.58 -1.54 18.71
N ALA A 96 -14.68 -1.21 19.67
CA ALA A 96 -14.74 0.04 20.41
C ALA A 96 -14.22 1.23 19.59
N PRO A 97 -15.00 2.30 19.39
CA PRO A 97 -14.60 3.48 18.60
C PRO A 97 -13.33 4.16 19.15
N THR A 98 -13.14 4.14 20.47
CA THR A 98 -12.01 4.79 21.15
C THR A 98 -10.65 4.26 20.68
N GLY A 99 -10.52 2.93 20.51
CA GLY A 99 -9.28 2.31 20.00
C GLY A 99 -8.94 2.80 18.60
N TYR A 100 -9.94 2.90 17.73
CA TYR A 100 -9.77 3.41 16.36
C TYR A 100 -9.48 4.91 16.32
N ALA A 101 -10.05 5.71 17.23
CA ALA A 101 -9.75 7.14 17.32
C ALA A 101 -8.28 7.40 17.67
N ILE A 102 -7.72 6.64 18.61
CA ILE A 102 -6.29 6.70 18.96
C ILE A 102 -5.45 6.25 17.77
N TYR A 103 -5.81 5.13 17.13
CA TYR A 103 -5.12 4.63 15.94
C TYR A 103 -5.11 5.67 14.81
N GLY A 104 -6.23 6.32 14.54
CA GLY A 104 -6.35 7.37 13.55
C GLY A 104 -5.45 8.57 13.84
N THR A 105 -5.38 8.99 15.10
CA THR A 105 -4.56 10.12 15.54
C THR A 105 -3.06 9.80 15.42
N VAL A 106 -2.62 8.67 15.98
CA VAL A 106 -1.21 8.24 15.93
C VAL A 106 -0.79 7.96 14.48
N GLY A 107 -1.66 7.31 13.70
CA GLY A 107 -1.42 7.06 12.30
C GLY A 107 -1.26 8.35 11.48
N ALA A 108 -2.14 9.33 11.69
CA ALA A 108 -2.05 10.62 10.99
C ALA A 108 -0.73 11.36 11.32
N ILE A 109 -0.32 11.40 12.59
CA ILE A 109 0.95 12.00 13.01
C ILE A 109 2.13 11.26 12.36
N THR A 110 2.11 9.93 12.40
CA THR A 110 3.18 9.11 11.79
C THR A 110 3.28 9.35 10.29
N ILE A 111 2.17 9.38 9.58
CA ILE A 111 2.11 9.69 8.15
C ILE A 111 2.68 11.09 7.87
N ALA A 112 2.29 12.10 8.65
CA ALA A 112 2.81 13.46 8.50
C ALA A 112 4.32 13.52 8.68
N VAL A 113 4.85 12.89 9.73
CA VAL A 113 6.29 12.82 10.01
C VAL A 113 7.04 12.14 8.88
N VAL A 114 6.54 11.02 8.37
CA VAL A 114 7.18 10.28 7.27
C VAL A 114 7.18 11.10 5.98
N ILE A 115 6.09 11.77 5.64
CA ILE A 115 6.02 12.64 4.44
C ILE A 115 7.02 13.79 4.56
N VAL A 116 7.09 14.45 5.72
CA VAL A 116 8.03 15.55 5.96
C VAL A 116 9.47 15.05 5.86
N ALA A 117 9.80 13.96 6.54
CA ALA A 117 11.14 13.37 6.53
C ALA A 117 11.57 12.97 5.10
N ALA A 118 10.69 12.31 4.35
CA ALA A 118 10.96 11.92 2.96
C ALA A 118 11.13 13.15 2.04
N SER A 119 10.26 14.15 2.19
CA SER A 119 10.31 15.38 1.38
C SER A 119 11.60 16.17 1.66
N LEU A 120 11.98 16.36 2.93
CA LEU A 120 13.21 17.06 3.31
C LEU A 120 14.45 16.28 2.86
N GLY A 121 14.45 14.95 2.99
CA GLY A 121 15.55 14.09 2.59
C GLY A 121 15.82 14.11 1.08
N THR A 122 14.79 14.26 0.26
CA THR A 122 14.92 14.26 -1.21
C THR A 122 14.95 15.64 -1.85
N GLN A 123 14.61 16.71 -1.10
CA GLN A 123 14.46 18.06 -1.63
C GLN A 123 15.72 18.58 -2.32
N ARG A 124 16.91 18.38 -1.72
CA ARG A 124 18.18 18.88 -2.29
C ARG A 124 18.49 18.23 -3.63
N ILE A 125 18.19 16.95 -3.75
CA ILE A 125 18.46 16.18 -4.97
C ILE A 125 17.44 16.57 -6.04
N ALA A 126 16.17 16.64 -5.68
CA ALA A 126 15.09 17.04 -6.58
C ALA A 126 15.29 18.47 -7.14
N ALA A 127 15.82 19.39 -6.32
CA ALA A 127 16.13 20.76 -6.76
C ALA A 127 17.29 20.82 -7.78
N GLY A 128 18.18 19.83 -7.81
CA GLY A 128 19.29 19.75 -8.75
C GLY A 128 18.94 19.07 -10.08
N LEU A 129 17.73 18.52 -10.22
CA LEU A 129 17.30 17.88 -11.47
C LEU A 129 16.90 18.93 -12.53
N PRO A 130 17.15 18.63 -13.82
CA PRO A 130 16.71 19.49 -14.92
C PRO A 130 15.20 19.74 -14.81
N GLN A 131 14.83 21.01 -14.78
CA GLN A 131 13.41 21.37 -14.79
C GLN A 131 12.80 21.03 -16.15
N PRO A 132 11.57 20.50 -16.20
CA PRO A 132 10.88 20.28 -17.47
C PRO A 132 10.73 21.60 -18.19
N THR A 133 11.27 21.67 -19.40
CA THR A 133 11.24 22.88 -20.25
C THR A 133 9.87 23.12 -20.88
N GLU A 134 9.01 22.10 -20.86
CA GLU A 134 7.68 22.18 -21.46
C GLU A 134 6.61 22.48 -20.39
N THR A 135 5.81 23.50 -20.66
CA THR A 135 4.63 23.84 -19.86
C THR A 135 3.56 22.78 -20.09
N PHE A 136 2.99 22.28 -18.98
CA PHE A 136 1.88 21.32 -19.03
C PHE A 136 0.71 21.86 -19.86
N LYS A 137 0.39 21.19 -20.96
CA LYS A 137 -0.76 21.51 -21.82
C LYS A 137 -1.79 20.40 -21.72
N PHE A 138 -3.01 20.74 -21.37
CA PHE A 138 -4.11 19.77 -21.27
C PHE A 138 -4.31 18.94 -22.56
N GLY A 139 -4.03 19.53 -23.74
CA GLY A 139 -4.11 18.82 -25.02
C GLY A 139 -3.08 17.70 -25.17
N GLU A 140 -1.91 17.82 -24.55
CA GLU A 140 -0.86 16.81 -24.58
C GLU A 140 -1.21 15.61 -23.70
N MET A 141 -1.95 15.82 -22.59
CA MET A 141 -2.44 14.76 -21.75
C MET A 141 -3.31 13.75 -22.51
N PHE A 142 -4.18 14.21 -23.42
CA PHE A 142 -4.98 13.33 -24.26
C PHE A 142 -4.13 12.54 -25.26
N LYS A 143 -3.07 13.17 -25.78
CA LYS A 143 -2.11 12.51 -26.68
C LYS A 143 -1.32 11.44 -25.95
N GLU A 144 -0.86 11.72 -24.73
CA GLU A 144 -0.17 10.75 -23.87
C GLU A 144 -1.09 9.60 -23.45
N MET A 145 -2.34 9.88 -23.06
CA MET A 145 -3.34 8.86 -22.78
C MET A 145 -3.56 7.95 -23.99
N ARG A 146 -3.60 8.51 -25.19
CA ARG A 146 -3.73 7.73 -26.43
C ARG A 146 -2.51 6.82 -26.65
N GLN A 147 -1.30 7.31 -26.38
CA GLN A 147 -0.08 6.49 -26.47
C GLN A 147 -0.08 5.36 -25.43
N ILE A 148 -0.55 5.61 -24.21
CA ILE A 148 -0.74 4.58 -23.18
C ILE A 148 -1.76 3.53 -23.66
N MET A 149 -2.87 3.96 -24.26
CA MET A 149 -3.88 3.05 -24.84
C MET A 149 -3.32 2.24 -26.01
N GLU A 150 -2.41 2.82 -26.80
CA GLU A 150 -1.71 2.08 -27.86
C GLU A 150 -0.78 1.00 -27.32
N SER A 151 -0.19 1.21 -26.13
CA SER A 151 0.62 0.19 -25.45
C SER A 151 -0.18 -1.04 -25.07
N LEU A 152 -1.51 -0.91 -24.82
CA LEU A 152 -2.41 -2.03 -24.56
C LEU A 152 -2.59 -2.95 -25.76
N LYS A 153 -2.24 -2.53 -26.99
CA LYS A 153 -2.23 -3.39 -28.17
C LYS A 153 -1.11 -4.43 -28.13
N ASN A 154 -0.06 -4.18 -27.33
CA ASN A 154 1.01 -5.15 -27.15
C ASN A 154 0.52 -6.30 -26.25
N ARG A 155 0.44 -7.50 -26.79
CA ARG A 155 -0.06 -8.71 -26.10
C ARG A 155 0.68 -9.01 -24.80
N ASN A 156 1.99 -8.80 -24.77
CA ASN A 156 2.80 -9.05 -23.57
C ASN A 156 2.50 -8.01 -22.48
N PHE A 157 2.35 -6.74 -22.88
CA PHE A 157 1.96 -5.67 -21.97
C PHE A 157 0.56 -5.89 -21.42
N LEU A 158 -0.40 -6.26 -22.29
CA LEU A 158 -1.77 -6.56 -21.87
C LEU A 158 -1.83 -7.72 -20.86
N ALA A 159 -1.03 -8.77 -21.07
CA ALA A 159 -0.95 -9.88 -20.12
C ALA A 159 -0.42 -9.45 -18.75
N LEU A 160 0.64 -8.63 -18.71
CA LEU A 160 1.18 -8.08 -17.47
C LEU A 160 0.20 -7.12 -16.79
N PHE A 161 -0.47 -6.29 -17.57
CA PHE A 161 -1.48 -5.36 -17.05
C PHE A 161 -2.68 -6.10 -16.44
N SER A 162 -3.22 -7.09 -17.16
CA SER A 162 -4.32 -7.94 -16.66
C SER A 162 -3.94 -8.71 -15.40
N TYR A 163 -2.70 -9.22 -15.35
CA TYR A 163 -2.15 -9.85 -14.15
C TYR A 163 -2.10 -8.87 -12.96
N GLY A 164 -1.57 -7.67 -13.17
CA GLY A 164 -1.50 -6.64 -12.13
C GLY A 164 -2.89 -6.23 -11.62
N LEU A 165 -3.86 -6.07 -12.54
CA LEU A 165 -5.23 -5.75 -12.21
C LEU A 165 -5.91 -6.83 -11.37
N ALA A 166 -5.77 -8.10 -11.79
CA ALA A 166 -6.33 -9.24 -11.06
C ALA A 166 -5.68 -9.39 -9.66
N LEU A 167 -4.35 -9.22 -9.57
CA LEU A 167 -3.64 -9.27 -8.30
C LEU A 167 -4.06 -8.14 -7.36
N GLY A 168 -4.22 -6.93 -7.89
CA GLY A 168 -4.69 -5.77 -7.14
C GLY A 168 -6.12 -5.95 -6.62
N ALA A 169 -7.02 -6.46 -7.47
CA ALA A 169 -8.39 -6.77 -7.08
C ALA A 169 -8.45 -7.85 -5.98
N ALA A 170 -7.71 -8.94 -6.16
CA ALA A 170 -7.64 -10.01 -5.15
C ALA A 170 -7.04 -9.52 -3.82
N GLY A 171 -6.00 -8.68 -3.88
CA GLY A 171 -5.40 -8.07 -2.70
C GLY A 171 -6.35 -7.11 -1.97
N GLY A 172 -7.07 -6.28 -2.73
CA GLY A 172 -8.06 -5.36 -2.19
C GLY A 172 -9.24 -6.08 -1.51
N LEU A 173 -9.78 -7.12 -2.15
CA LEU A 173 -10.84 -7.96 -1.55
C LEU A 173 -10.34 -8.66 -0.28
N GLY A 174 -9.12 -9.24 -0.34
CA GLY A 174 -8.53 -9.88 0.84
C GLY A 174 -8.33 -8.92 2.01
N ALA A 175 -7.86 -7.71 1.74
CA ALA A 175 -7.69 -6.68 2.77
C ALA A 175 -9.02 -6.20 3.35
N ALA A 176 -10.04 -5.99 2.48
CA ALA A 176 -11.37 -5.54 2.92
C ALA A 176 -12.07 -6.58 3.79
N LEU A 177 -11.94 -7.86 3.45
CA LEU A 177 -12.60 -8.95 4.15
C LEU A 177 -11.79 -9.50 5.33
N TYR A 178 -10.52 -9.11 5.49
CA TYR A 178 -9.62 -9.68 6.50
C TYR A 178 -10.21 -9.59 7.92
N LEU A 179 -10.61 -8.40 8.33
CA LEU A 179 -11.13 -8.19 9.68
C LEU A 179 -12.43 -8.97 9.93
N TYR A 180 -13.29 -9.05 8.92
CA TYR A 180 -14.52 -9.87 9.00
C TYR A 180 -14.20 -11.35 9.18
N ASN A 181 -13.26 -11.87 8.38
CA ASN A 181 -12.86 -13.27 8.46
C ASN A 181 -12.27 -13.63 9.83
N VAL A 182 -11.31 -12.82 10.34
CA VAL A 182 -10.68 -13.12 11.63
C VAL A 182 -11.61 -12.95 12.81
N THR A 183 -12.58 -12.00 12.73
CA THR A 183 -13.48 -11.73 13.85
C THR A 183 -14.70 -12.63 13.86
N TYR A 184 -15.32 -12.90 12.71
CA TYR A 184 -16.62 -13.60 12.65
C TYR A 184 -16.54 -15.04 12.15
N PHE A 185 -15.51 -15.41 11.38
CA PHE A 185 -15.34 -16.77 10.88
C PHE A 185 -14.39 -17.58 11.76
N PHE A 186 -13.21 -17.00 12.08
CA PHE A 186 -12.22 -17.65 12.93
C PHE A 186 -12.39 -17.33 14.42
N GLU A 187 -13.22 -16.34 14.76
CA GLU A 187 -13.49 -15.89 16.14
C GLU A 187 -12.23 -15.54 16.93
N PHE A 188 -11.20 -15.00 16.25
CA PHE A 188 -9.94 -14.65 16.86
C PHE A 188 -10.08 -13.50 17.85
N THR A 189 -9.44 -13.65 19.00
CA THR A 189 -9.26 -12.55 19.95
C THR A 189 -8.35 -11.47 19.37
N PRO A 190 -8.42 -10.21 19.87
CA PRO A 190 -7.52 -9.14 19.42
C PRO A 190 -6.04 -9.50 19.52
N PHE A 191 -5.67 -10.27 20.54
CA PHE A 191 -4.30 -10.74 20.75
C PHE A 191 -3.86 -11.72 19.64
N GLU A 192 -4.71 -12.67 19.26
CA GLU A 192 -4.44 -13.61 18.16
C GLU A 192 -4.33 -12.91 16.81
N VAL A 193 -5.18 -11.91 16.56
CA VAL A 193 -5.06 -11.06 15.37
C VAL A 193 -3.72 -10.31 15.38
N GLY A 194 -3.28 -9.81 16.54
CA GLY A 194 -1.96 -9.20 16.70
C GLY A 194 -0.81 -10.17 16.37
N ILE A 195 -0.89 -11.43 16.81
CA ILE A 195 0.10 -12.47 16.48
C ILE A 195 0.16 -12.71 14.96
N THR A 196 -0.99 -12.81 14.28
CA THR A 196 -1.01 -12.96 12.82
C THR A 196 -0.35 -11.78 12.10
N ALA A 197 -0.57 -10.56 12.58
CA ALA A 197 0.09 -9.36 12.03
C ALA A 197 1.62 -9.42 12.21
N ILE A 198 2.12 -9.89 13.36
CA ILE A 198 3.55 -10.11 13.59
C ILE A 198 4.10 -11.18 12.64
N ALA A 199 3.41 -12.32 12.49
CA ALA A 199 3.82 -13.36 11.56
C ALA A 199 3.99 -12.83 10.12
N VAL A 200 3.09 -11.96 9.69
CA VAL A 200 3.16 -11.29 8.38
C VAL A 200 4.37 -10.34 8.25
N LEU A 201 4.87 -9.76 9.36
CA LEU A 201 6.09 -8.93 9.33
C LEU A 201 7.33 -9.69 8.89
N PHE A 202 7.42 -11.00 9.15
CA PHE A 202 8.55 -11.83 8.76
C PHE A 202 8.48 -12.29 7.29
N ALA A 203 7.33 -12.19 6.63
CA ALA A 203 7.16 -12.63 5.26
C ALA A 203 8.09 -11.90 4.25
N PRO A 204 8.24 -10.56 4.26
CA PRO A 204 9.15 -9.87 3.34
C PRO A 204 10.63 -10.23 3.48
N PRO A 205 11.22 -10.30 4.69
CA PRO A 205 12.59 -10.79 4.88
C PRO A 205 12.80 -12.19 4.30
N VAL A 206 11.91 -13.12 4.60
CA VAL A 206 11.99 -14.49 4.08
C VAL A 206 11.85 -14.51 2.55
N ALA A 207 10.86 -13.79 2.01
CA ALA A 207 10.65 -13.68 0.57
C ALA A 207 11.85 -13.04 -0.14
N SER A 208 12.48 -12.01 0.44
CA SER A 208 13.64 -11.33 -0.15
C SER A 208 14.85 -12.25 -0.35
N VAL A 209 14.98 -13.29 0.46
CA VAL A 209 16.03 -14.30 0.35
C VAL A 209 15.63 -15.45 -0.58
N LEU A 210 14.38 -15.91 -0.49
CA LEU A 210 13.93 -17.09 -1.24
C LEU A 210 13.63 -16.79 -2.72
N VAL A 211 12.96 -15.68 -3.01
CA VAL A 211 12.48 -15.36 -4.37
C VAL A 211 13.63 -15.17 -5.36
N PRO A 212 14.73 -14.44 -5.06
CA PRO A 212 15.87 -14.35 -5.96
C PRO A 212 16.52 -15.70 -6.22
N ARG A 213 16.65 -16.55 -5.20
CA ARG A 213 17.23 -17.91 -5.36
C ARG A 213 16.37 -18.79 -6.26
N LEU A 214 15.04 -18.73 -6.13
CA LEU A 214 14.12 -19.40 -7.04
C LEU A 214 14.22 -18.84 -8.46
N GLY A 215 14.34 -17.53 -8.60
CA GLY A 215 14.51 -16.86 -9.89
C GLY A 215 15.79 -17.29 -10.64
N ILE A 216 16.89 -17.48 -9.90
CA ILE A 216 18.15 -17.99 -10.47
C ILE A 216 18.03 -19.46 -10.89
N LYS A 217 17.41 -20.31 -10.04
CA LYS A 217 17.32 -21.76 -10.30
C LYS A 217 16.29 -22.11 -11.39
N LEU A 218 15.12 -21.49 -11.39
CA LEU A 218 14.01 -21.86 -12.25
C LEU A 218 13.81 -20.90 -13.44
N GLY A 219 14.50 -19.77 -13.42
CA GLY A 219 14.23 -18.65 -14.33
C GLY A 219 13.01 -17.82 -13.88
N LYS A 220 12.98 -16.52 -14.24
CA LYS A 220 11.99 -15.54 -13.77
C LYS A 220 10.55 -15.97 -13.99
N LYS A 221 10.22 -16.50 -15.19
CA LYS A 221 8.85 -16.93 -15.54
C LYS A 221 8.37 -18.09 -14.68
N LYS A 222 9.18 -19.16 -14.57
CA LYS A 222 8.82 -20.35 -13.79
C LYS A 222 8.74 -20.03 -12.30
N ALA A 223 9.66 -19.23 -11.77
CA ALA A 223 9.62 -18.78 -10.38
C ALA A 223 8.31 -18.02 -10.07
N ALA A 224 7.91 -17.09 -10.93
CA ALA A 224 6.64 -16.35 -10.76
C ALA A 224 5.43 -17.30 -10.78
N ILE A 225 5.37 -18.25 -11.73
CA ILE A 225 4.27 -19.24 -11.81
C ILE A 225 4.26 -20.10 -10.53
N THR A 226 5.41 -20.58 -10.05
CA THR A 226 5.51 -21.39 -8.83
C THR A 226 4.98 -20.63 -7.61
N CYS A 227 5.40 -19.37 -7.43
CA CYS A 227 4.91 -18.54 -6.32
C CYS A 227 3.40 -18.29 -6.40
N LEU A 228 2.86 -18.09 -7.59
CA LEU A 228 1.42 -17.90 -7.78
C LEU A 228 0.63 -19.18 -7.51
N SER A 229 1.10 -20.30 -8.05
CA SER A 229 0.45 -21.61 -7.85
C SER A 229 0.47 -22.00 -6.36
N SER A 230 1.57 -21.78 -5.66
CA SER A 230 1.63 -22.04 -4.22
C SER A 230 0.64 -21.18 -3.45
N ARG A 231 0.44 -19.91 -3.83
CA ARG A 231 -0.55 -19.04 -3.19
C ARG A 231 -1.98 -19.54 -3.41
N VAL A 232 -2.31 -19.97 -4.63
CA VAL A 232 -3.65 -20.51 -4.95
C VAL A 232 -3.94 -21.79 -4.17
N ILE A 233 -2.93 -22.64 -3.94
CA ILE A 233 -3.08 -23.89 -3.20
C ILE A 233 -3.16 -23.64 -1.69
N LEU A 234 -2.30 -22.77 -1.16
CA LEU A 234 -2.19 -22.57 0.29
C LEU A 234 -3.28 -21.67 0.86
N TYR A 235 -3.80 -20.72 0.08
CA TYR A 235 -4.79 -19.76 0.56
C TYR A 235 -6.12 -20.38 1.04
N PRO A 236 -6.68 -21.41 0.40
CA PRO A 236 -7.92 -22.05 0.86
C PRO A 236 -7.75 -22.98 2.08
N ILE A 237 -6.53 -23.41 2.42
CA ILE A 237 -6.31 -24.42 3.46
C ILE A 237 -6.96 -24.04 4.81
N PRO A 238 -6.81 -22.80 5.33
CA PRO A 238 -7.43 -22.42 6.60
C PRO A 238 -8.95 -22.43 6.60
N TYR A 239 -9.60 -22.45 5.42
CA TYR A 239 -11.06 -22.48 5.28
C TYR A 239 -11.62 -23.88 5.10
N ILE A 240 -10.75 -24.88 4.94
CA ILE A 240 -11.14 -26.29 4.69
C ILE A 240 -10.80 -27.18 5.92
N ALA A 241 -9.82 -26.74 6.71
CA ALA A 241 -9.39 -27.40 7.95
C ALA A 241 -10.31 -27.06 9.11
#